data_79178ce2e04945100f1e985aa0ab852d
#
_entry.id   79178ce2e04945100f1e985aa0ab852d
#
_cell.length_a   1.000
_cell.length_b   1.000
_cell.length_c   1.000
_cell.angle_alpha   90.00
_cell.angle_beta   90.00
_cell.angle_gamma   90.00
#
_symmetry.space_group_name_H-M   'P 1'
#
loop_
_entity.id
_entity.type
_entity.pdbx_description
1 polymer ?
#
loop_
_entity_poly.entity_id
_entity_poly.type
_entity_poly.pdbx_seq_one_letter_code
_entity_poly.pdbx_strand_id
1 'polypeptide(L)'
;MAYLYMPMEIAARELDSRLLIALFAVQHGLEVIAGQKWLLQKNARWMPKGLWIFKTLTPGDAKNMRRIAKLGHRIAAIDEEMPGIGDGNQRLRWVDKRSVESTEAIFCLGEKHVASMMREYSEHAEKLIITGNPRWDFLRPELRKIYAEDADRLKNKLGRILLINTNIGGLNSAKKSYEANIKGLVRDGRIDLRREEDRTFVNAGRAWEEANLAAIAPLARRLVEEFPDHTIVLRPHPTEKIETYEKLLRGEKRVKILREGPAAVWLLASELLIHTSCTTATEAFALDQPSICFQTSPSLMHNYFLSGDLSEIANSEDAVVNKAKEILGGAVDKDAKIKQSLVFNNFFAAQSGPLAAERIAHYAASALSARHVEGSPTWKPGLFFRRKWFPSKFQKRIFPLLSEEDLRSRLLILCSMIDGIPIPNVRKVGDGQFHIHP
;
A
#
# COMPACT_ATOMS: atom_id res chain seq x y z
N MET A 1 -20.91 -11.43 21.61
CA MET A 1 -20.56 -10.86 20.29
C MET A 1 -19.15 -10.31 20.34
N ALA A 2 -18.31 -10.61 19.37
CA ALA A 2 -16.92 -10.21 19.33
C ALA A 2 -16.72 -9.17 18.21
N TYR A 3 -16.06 -8.05 18.52
CA TYR A 3 -15.95 -6.90 17.63
C TYR A 3 -14.55 -6.74 17.05
N LEU A 4 -14.48 -6.56 15.73
CA LEU A 4 -13.28 -6.20 15.00
C LEU A 4 -13.39 -4.77 14.47
N TYR A 5 -12.41 -3.93 14.78
CA TYR A 5 -12.37 -2.52 14.36
C TYR A 5 -11.30 -2.29 13.30
N MET A 6 -11.69 -1.75 12.17
CA MET A 6 -10.80 -1.50 11.04
C MET A 6 -10.81 -0.02 10.62
N PRO A 7 -9.98 0.81 11.28
CA PRO A 7 -9.81 2.21 10.90
C PRO A 7 -9.10 2.33 9.56
N MET A 8 -9.65 3.16 8.66
CA MET A 8 -9.10 3.46 7.33
C MET A 8 -8.78 4.96 7.20
N GLU A 9 -7.70 5.28 6.51
CA GLU A 9 -7.30 6.66 6.25
C GLU A 9 -7.50 7.05 4.78
N ILE A 10 -7.10 6.18 3.85
CA ILE A 10 -7.14 6.39 2.40
C ILE A 10 -8.03 5.31 1.79
N ALA A 11 -9.29 5.66 1.46
CA ALA A 11 -10.26 4.68 0.97
C ALA A 11 -9.79 3.96 -0.31
N ALA A 12 -9.27 4.70 -1.29
CA ALA A 12 -8.78 4.12 -2.55
C ALA A 12 -7.65 3.10 -2.39
N ARG A 13 -6.97 3.09 -1.25
CA ARG A 13 -5.85 2.18 -0.94
C ARG A 13 -6.25 1.05 0.01
N GLU A 14 -7.18 1.33 0.93
CA GLU A 14 -7.42 0.48 2.08
C GLU A 14 -8.80 -0.21 2.04
N LEU A 15 -9.79 0.36 1.33
CA LEU A 15 -11.18 -0.09 1.41
C LEU A 15 -11.33 -1.58 1.04
N ASP A 16 -10.89 -1.96 -0.13
CA ASP A 16 -11.09 -3.33 -0.63
C ASP A 16 -10.42 -4.37 0.27
N SER A 17 -9.19 -4.10 0.71
CA SER A 17 -8.47 -5.00 1.61
C SER A 17 -9.14 -5.13 2.98
N ARG A 18 -9.75 -4.04 3.49
CA ARG A 18 -10.51 -4.10 4.74
C ARG A 18 -11.85 -4.80 4.58
N LEU A 19 -12.53 -4.61 3.45
CA LEU A 19 -13.76 -5.34 3.15
C LEU A 19 -13.49 -6.83 2.97
N LEU A 20 -12.37 -7.20 2.36
CA LEU A 20 -11.97 -8.60 2.23
C LEU A 20 -11.72 -9.26 3.59
N ILE A 21 -11.01 -8.59 4.51
CA ILE A 21 -10.88 -9.06 5.90
C ILE A 21 -12.26 -9.18 6.56
N ALA A 22 -13.15 -8.18 6.35
CA ALA A 22 -14.48 -8.17 6.95
C ALA A 22 -15.30 -9.38 6.51
N LEU A 23 -15.25 -9.77 5.23
CA LEU A 23 -15.96 -10.94 4.71
C LEU A 23 -15.56 -12.20 5.47
N PHE A 24 -14.27 -12.50 5.59
CA PHE A 24 -13.80 -13.66 6.33
C PHE A 24 -14.07 -13.54 7.85
N ALA A 25 -13.96 -12.34 8.42
CA ALA A 25 -14.25 -12.15 9.84
C ALA A 25 -15.72 -12.42 10.18
N VAL A 26 -16.64 -11.96 9.34
CA VAL A 26 -18.09 -12.21 9.50
C VAL A 26 -18.41 -13.71 9.34
N GLN A 27 -17.75 -14.42 8.45
CA GLN A 27 -17.86 -15.87 8.30
C GLN A 27 -17.49 -16.62 9.59
N HIS A 28 -16.56 -16.06 10.38
CA HIS A 28 -16.20 -16.55 11.71
C HIS A 28 -17.10 -16.00 12.84
N GLY A 29 -18.22 -15.36 12.52
CA GLY A 29 -19.19 -14.84 13.49
C GLY A 29 -18.75 -13.52 14.18
N LEU A 30 -17.76 -12.81 13.66
CA LEU A 30 -17.36 -11.51 14.18
C LEU A 30 -18.25 -10.39 13.64
N GLU A 31 -18.47 -9.38 14.46
CA GLU A 31 -19.04 -8.10 14.03
C GLU A 31 -17.94 -7.11 13.72
N VAL A 32 -17.97 -6.52 12.52
CA VAL A 32 -16.92 -5.65 12.02
C VAL A 32 -17.40 -4.21 11.94
N ILE A 33 -16.62 -3.31 12.55
CA ILE A 33 -16.81 -1.86 12.38
C ILE A 33 -15.65 -1.31 11.55
N ALA A 34 -15.94 -1.00 10.31
CA ALA A 34 -14.97 -0.44 9.38
C ALA A 34 -15.29 1.02 9.08
N GLY A 35 -14.28 1.86 8.90
CA GLY A 35 -14.52 3.24 8.52
C GLY A 35 -13.38 4.21 8.80
N GLN A 36 -13.73 5.47 8.70
CA GLN A 36 -12.83 6.59 8.78
C GLN A 36 -12.07 6.64 10.13
N LYS A 37 -10.74 6.55 10.06
CA LYS A 37 -9.81 6.38 11.20
C LYS A 37 -10.02 7.39 12.33
N TRP A 38 -10.12 8.68 12.01
CA TRP A 38 -10.20 9.73 13.05
C TRP A 38 -11.50 9.67 13.84
N LEU A 39 -12.62 9.33 13.18
CA LEU A 39 -13.91 9.18 13.83
C LEU A 39 -13.97 7.92 14.67
N LEU A 40 -13.53 6.79 14.14
CA LEU A 40 -13.46 5.54 14.89
C LEU A 40 -12.61 5.72 16.16
N GLN A 41 -11.41 6.25 16.01
CA GLN A 41 -10.51 6.47 17.15
C GLN A 41 -11.06 7.42 18.21
N LYS A 42 -11.79 8.48 17.82
CA LYS A 42 -12.46 9.38 18.76
C LYS A 42 -13.56 8.69 19.58
N ASN A 43 -14.26 7.74 18.98
CA ASN A 43 -15.38 7.04 19.58
C ASN A 43 -14.98 5.78 20.38
N ALA A 44 -13.70 5.37 20.35
CA ALA A 44 -13.21 4.12 20.94
C ALA A 44 -13.65 3.90 22.41
N ARG A 45 -13.74 4.97 23.23
CA ARG A 45 -14.15 4.87 24.64
C ARG A 45 -15.60 4.40 24.85
N TRP A 46 -16.44 4.57 23.82
CA TRP A 46 -17.86 4.26 23.86
C TRP A 46 -18.22 2.96 23.13
N MET A 47 -17.21 2.32 22.54
CA MET A 47 -17.39 1.09 21.76
C MET A 47 -17.20 -0.14 22.65
N PRO A 48 -17.89 -1.26 22.38
CA PRO A 48 -17.61 -2.56 23.00
C PRO A 48 -16.13 -2.92 22.87
N LYS A 49 -15.59 -3.66 23.82
CA LYS A 49 -14.21 -4.10 23.74
C LYS A 49 -14.04 -5.06 22.56
N GLY A 50 -12.94 -4.92 21.83
CA GLY A 50 -12.66 -5.71 20.64
C GLY A 50 -11.25 -5.50 20.16
N LEU A 51 -10.92 -6.14 19.04
CA LEU A 51 -9.60 -6.05 18.40
C LEU A 51 -9.59 -4.91 17.37
N TRP A 52 -8.59 -4.05 17.44
CA TRP A 52 -8.35 -2.97 16.48
C TRP A 52 -7.19 -3.33 15.59
N ILE A 53 -7.38 -3.31 14.27
CA ILE A 53 -6.32 -3.51 13.29
C ILE A 53 -5.85 -2.17 12.75
N PHE A 54 -4.68 -1.72 13.21
CA PHE A 54 -4.03 -0.51 12.70
C PHE A 54 -3.26 -0.80 11.41
N LYS A 55 -3.08 0.21 10.58
CA LYS A 55 -2.40 0.05 9.28
C LYS A 55 -0.88 0.11 9.36
N THR A 56 -0.30 0.68 10.43
CA THR A 56 1.15 0.88 10.56
C THR A 56 1.60 0.81 12.02
N LEU A 57 2.91 0.64 12.20
CA LEU A 57 3.60 0.75 13.49
C LEU A 57 4.33 2.10 13.65
N THR A 58 4.03 3.08 12.81
CA THR A 58 4.73 4.38 12.77
C THR A 58 4.40 5.26 13.98
N PRO A 59 5.27 6.24 14.34
CA PRO A 59 5.03 7.18 15.44
C PRO A 59 3.68 7.91 15.39
N GLY A 60 3.14 8.11 14.19
CA GLY A 60 1.85 8.77 13.97
C GLY A 60 0.65 8.04 14.61
N ASP A 61 0.69 6.73 14.70
CA ASP A 61 -0.37 5.91 15.30
C ASP A 61 -0.09 5.49 16.75
N ALA A 62 1.17 5.52 17.19
CA ALA A 62 1.58 5.04 18.52
C ALA A 62 0.77 5.62 19.70
N LYS A 63 0.52 6.94 19.68
CA LYS A 63 -0.28 7.60 20.72
C LYS A 63 -1.72 7.07 20.76
N ASN A 64 -2.33 6.84 19.60
CA ASN A 64 -3.69 6.33 19.52
C ASN A 64 -3.76 4.85 19.90
N MET A 65 -2.80 4.03 19.49
CA MET A 65 -2.69 2.63 19.90
C MET A 65 -2.66 2.51 21.43
N ARG A 66 -1.73 3.21 22.09
CA ARG A 66 -1.62 3.23 23.57
C ARG A 66 -2.90 3.71 24.25
N ARG A 67 -3.53 4.76 23.71
CA ARG A 67 -4.79 5.29 24.28
C ARG A 67 -5.92 4.27 24.15
N ILE A 68 -6.07 3.61 23.02
CA ILE A 68 -7.12 2.63 22.76
C ILE A 68 -6.87 1.35 23.56
N ALA A 69 -5.62 0.90 23.68
CA ALA A 69 -5.23 -0.21 24.55
C ALA A 69 -5.58 0.09 26.04
N LYS A 70 -5.29 1.30 26.53
CA LYS A 70 -5.67 1.73 27.90
C LYS A 70 -7.18 1.75 28.14
N LEU A 71 -7.99 1.85 27.08
CA LEU A 71 -9.44 1.70 27.18
C LEU A 71 -9.89 0.23 27.28
N GLY A 72 -8.97 -0.73 27.25
CA GLY A 72 -9.23 -2.17 27.33
C GLY A 72 -9.53 -2.83 25.99
N HIS A 73 -9.27 -2.18 24.87
CA HIS A 73 -9.27 -2.81 23.56
C HIS A 73 -7.95 -3.52 23.29
N ARG A 74 -7.98 -4.54 22.42
CA ARG A 74 -6.82 -5.24 21.91
C ARG A 74 -6.34 -4.57 20.63
N ILE A 75 -5.06 -4.61 20.35
CA ILE A 75 -4.45 -3.92 19.22
C ILE A 75 -3.63 -4.89 18.38
N ALA A 76 -3.91 -4.95 17.09
CA ALA A 76 -3.05 -5.56 16.09
C ALA A 76 -2.66 -4.54 15.02
N ALA A 77 -1.63 -4.81 14.25
CA ALA A 77 -1.20 -3.94 13.17
C ALA A 77 -0.84 -4.73 11.90
N ILE A 78 -1.24 -4.17 10.74
CA ILE A 78 -0.73 -4.56 9.42
C ILE A 78 0.26 -3.49 9.02
N ASP A 79 1.48 -3.86 8.64
CA ASP A 79 2.43 -2.85 8.18
C ASP A 79 2.25 -2.58 6.68
N GLU A 80 1.60 -1.47 6.35
CA GLU A 80 1.32 -1.05 4.97
C GLU A 80 2.32 -0.03 4.40
N GLU A 81 3.26 0.46 5.22
CA GLU A 81 4.27 1.42 4.76
C GLU A 81 5.56 0.75 4.26
N MET A 82 5.73 -0.52 4.54
CA MET A 82 6.97 -1.28 4.34
C MET A 82 7.12 -2.07 3.02
N PRO A 83 6.08 -2.33 2.20
CA PRO A 83 6.18 -3.34 1.13
C PRO A 83 7.24 -3.09 0.07
N GLY A 84 7.70 -1.86 -0.09
CA GLY A 84 8.71 -1.50 -1.10
C GLY A 84 10.14 -1.35 -0.57
N ILE A 85 10.36 -1.51 0.74
CA ILE A 85 11.67 -1.31 1.36
C ILE A 85 12.41 -2.66 1.42
N GLY A 86 13.50 -2.77 0.64
CA GLY A 86 14.37 -3.95 0.60
C GLY A 86 15.30 -4.05 1.81
N ASP A 87 15.89 -2.92 2.23
CA ASP A 87 16.82 -2.87 3.36
C ASP A 87 16.08 -2.99 4.71
N GLY A 88 16.39 -4.06 5.45
CA GLY A 88 15.79 -4.33 6.74
C GLY A 88 16.09 -3.28 7.82
N ASN A 89 17.29 -2.68 7.82
CA ASN A 89 17.67 -1.64 8.78
C ASN A 89 16.90 -0.34 8.51
N GLN A 90 16.78 0.03 7.25
CA GLN A 90 16.01 1.21 6.85
C GLN A 90 14.51 1.03 7.13
N ARG A 91 14.02 -0.20 7.05
CA ARG A 91 12.64 -0.54 7.41
C ARG A 91 12.35 -0.19 8.86
N LEU A 92 13.24 -0.51 9.80
CA LEU A 92 13.06 -0.28 11.23
C LEU A 92 12.98 1.21 11.61
N ARG A 93 13.52 2.12 10.81
CA ARG A 93 13.34 3.58 11.00
C ARG A 93 11.89 4.04 11.03
N TRP A 94 10.98 3.24 10.48
CA TRP A 94 9.55 3.56 10.40
C TRP A 94 8.74 2.94 11.55
N VAL A 95 9.35 2.06 12.34
CA VAL A 95 8.72 1.37 13.45
C VAL A 95 8.93 2.16 14.75
N ASP A 96 7.86 2.40 15.48
CA ASP A 96 7.90 3.03 16.81
C ASP A 96 7.77 1.97 17.88
N LYS A 97 8.72 1.90 18.82
CA LYS A 97 8.75 0.95 19.92
C LYS A 97 7.43 0.94 20.71
N ARG A 98 6.83 2.12 20.96
CA ARG A 98 5.54 2.25 21.66
C ARG A 98 4.39 1.59 20.91
N SER A 99 4.45 1.55 19.57
CA SER A 99 3.47 0.83 18.75
C SER A 99 3.64 -0.67 18.94
N VAL A 100 4.87 -1.18 18.87
CA VAL A 100 5.20 -2.60 19.10
C VAL A 100 4.76 -3.06 20.49
N GLU A 101 5.08 -2.28 21.54
CA GLU A 101 4.68 -2.57 22.92
C GLU A 101 3.16 -2.60 23.10
N SER A 102 2.42 -1.75 22.36
CA SER A 102 0.98 -1.61 22.45
C SER A 102 0.20 -2.67 21.68
N THR A 103 0.83 -3.39 20.76
CA THR A 103 0.20 -4.44 19.96
C THR A 103 0.34 -5.80 20.65
N GLU A 104 -0.63 -6.68 20.40
CA GLU A 104 -0.56 -8.11 20.73
C GLU A 104 -0.19 -8.95 19.51
N ALA A 105 -0.43 -8.44 18.29
CA ALA A 105 -0.06 -9.09 17.05
C ALA A 105 0.40 -8.07 16.00
N ILE A 106 1.43 -8.45 15.25
CA ILE A 106 1.97 -7.72 14.11
C ILE A 106 1.88 -8.66 12.92
N PHE A 107 1.01 -8.33 11.97
CA PHE A 107 0.81 -9.12 10.76
C PHE A 107 1.92 -8.81 9.76
N CYS A 108 2.88 -9.72 9.71
CA CYS A 108 4.08 -9.58 8.91
C CYS A 108 3.82 -9.95 7.45
N LEU A 109 4.42 -9.16 6.55
CA LEU A 109 4.32 -9.31 5.11
C LEU A 109 4.90 -10.65 4.61
N GLY A 110 6.02 -11.09 5.21
CA GLY A 110 6.74 -12.33 4.91
C GLY A 110 7.94 -12.49 5.83
N GLU A 111 8.78 -13.50 5.55
CA GLU A 111 9.94 -13.87 6.35
C GLU A 111 10.94 -12.72 6.55
N LYS A 112 11.22 -11.94 5.50
CA LYS A 112 12.12 -10.77 5.57
C LYS A 112 11.60 -9.67 6.50
N HIS A 113 10.27 -9.55 6.65
CA HIS A 113 9.70 -8.62 7.62
C HIS A 113 9.94 -9.12 9.04
N VAL A 114 9.68 -10.39 9.33
CA VAL A 114 9.99 -11.00 10.64
C VAL A 114 11.47 -10.85 10.96
N ALA A 115 12.35 -11.23 10.04
CA ALA A 115 13.80 -11.11 10.24
C ALA A 115 14.25 -9.66 10.53
N SER A 116 13.60 -8.67 9.90
CA SER A 116 13.88 -7.25 10.21
C SER A 116 13.44 -6.89 11.63
N MET A 117 12.20 -7.26 12.02
CA MET A 117 11.67 -6.97 13.35
C MET A 117 12.48 -7.65 14.46
N MET A 118 12.94 -8.88 14.25
CA MET A 118 13.74 -9.62 15.22
C MET A 118 15.09 -8.97 15.57
N ARG A 119 15.61 -8.07 14.74
CA ARG A 119 16.88 -7.37 15.03
C ARG A 119 16.78 -6.40 16.21
N GLU A 120 15.64 -5.71 16.36
CA GLU A 120 15.46 -4.68 17.39
C GLU A 120 14.35 -5.03 18.39
N TYR A 121 13.49 -6.00 18.07
CA TYR A 121 12.29 -6.34 18.84
C TYR A 121 12.20 -7.85 19.11
N SER A 122 13.32 -8.52 19.29
CA SER A 122 13.37 -9.97 19.57
C SER A 122 12.58 -10.39 20.82
N GLU A 123 12.48 -9.49 21.80
CA GLU A 123 11.67 -9.67 23.01
C GLU A 123 10.16 -9.71 22.74
N HIS A 124 9.75 -9.42 21.51
CA HIS A 124 8.35 -9.42 21.05
C HIS A 124 8.11 -10.42 19.91
N ALA A 125 8.95 -11.44 19.79
CA ALA A 125 8.87 -12.44 18.73
C ALA A 125 7.51 -13.13 18.64
N GLU A 126 6.86 -13.37 19.77
CA GLU A 126 5.54 -13.99 19.87
C GLU A 126 4.40 -13.19 19.21
N LYS A 127 4.63 -11.89 18.98
CA LYS A 127 3.66 -11.01 18.30
C LYS A 127 3.78 -11.04 16.77
N LEU A 128 4.88 -11.57 16.24
CA LEU A 128 5.18 -11.55 14.80
C LEU A 128 4.48 -12.72 14.10
N ILE A 129 3.48 -12.44 13.28
CA ILE A 129 2.67 -13.45 12.60
C ILE A 129 2.74 -13.23 11.09
N ILE A 130 3.24 -14.22 10.36
CA ILE A 130 3.32 -14.15 8.89
C ILE A 130 1.95 -14.40 8.30
N THR A 131 1.29 -13.34 7.87
CA THR A 131 0.00 -13.40 7.19
C THR A 131 0.08 -13.06 5.71
N GLY A 132 1.07 -12.30 5.29
CA GLY A 132 1.01 -11.51 4.06
C GLY A 132 0.27 -10.21 4.29
N ASN A 133 -0.05 -9.51 3.20
CA ASN A 133 -0.81 -8.27 3.25
C ASN A 133 -2.05 -8.35 2.34
N PRO A 134 -3.25 -8.05 2.83
CA PRO A 134 -4.51 -8.19 2.08
C PRO A 134 -4.60 -7.36 0.80
N ARG A 135 -3.77 -6.32 0.63
CA ARG A 135 -3.68 -5.59 -0.63
C ARG A 135 -3.06 -6.43 -1.74
N TRP A 136 -2.13 -7.34 -1.41
CA TRP A 136 -1.52 -8.27 -2.35
C TRP A 136 -2.44 -9.42 -2.73
N ASP A 137 -3.46 -9.75 -1.93
CA ASP A 137 -4.49 -10.71 -2.32
C ASP A 137 -5.17 -10.32 -3.63
N PHE A 138 -5.36 -9.00 -3.87
CA PHE A 138 -5.95 -8.47 -5.10
C PHE A 138 -5.05 -8.54 -6.35
N LEU A 139 -3.77 -8.90 -6.18
CA LEU A 139 -2.86 -9.11 -7.30
C LEU A 139 -2.82 -10.57 -7.74
N ARG A 140 -3.40 -11.49 -6.94
CA ARG A 140 -3.51 -12.90 -7.25
C ARG A 140 -4.51 -13.14 -8.39
N PRO A 141 -4.34 -14.21 -9.20
CA PRO A 141 -5.19 -14.51 -10.35
C PRO A 141 -6.68 -14.51 -10.06
N GLU A 142 -7.08 -15.04 -8.90
CA GLU A 142 -8.48 -15.17 -8.50
C GLU A 142 -9.16 -13.82 -8.21
N LEU A 143 -8.42 -12.83 -7.65
CA LEU A 143 -8.99 -11.54 -7.24
C LEU A 143 -8.61 -10.37 -8.16
N ARG A 144 -7.55 -10.47 -8.96
CA ARG A 144 -7.14 -9.36 -9.86
C ARG A 144 -8.18 -9.01 -10.94
N LYS A 145 -9.16 -9.89 -11.16
CA LYS A 145 -10.33 -9.66 -12.03
C LYS A 145 -11.09 -8.38 -11.68
N ILE A 146 -11.03 -7.91 -10.43
CA ILE A 146 -11.65 -6.66 -9.98
C ILE A 146 -11.15 -5.43 -10.76
N TYR A 147 -9.95 -5.51 -11.35
CA TYR A 147 -9.32 -4.45 -12.12
C TYR A 147 -9.49 -4.59 -13.64
N ALA A 148 -10.03 -5.72 -14.11
CA ALA A 148 -10.04 -6.06 -15.54
C ALA A 148 -10.81 -5.04 -16.40
N GLU A 149 -12.03 -4.71 -16.01
CA GLU A 149 -12.88 -3.77 -16.77
C GLU A 149 -12.26 -2.38 -16.86
N ASP A 150 -11.67 -1.88 -15.77
CA ASP A 150 -10.99 -0.58 -15.76
C ASP A 150 -9.72 -0.60 -16.62
N ALA A 151 -8.97 -1.71 -16.59
CA ALA A 151 -7.78 -1.88 -17.41
C ALA A 151 -8.14 -1.93 -18.91
N ASP A 152 -9.20 -2.65 -19.27
CA ASP A 152 -9.68 -2.73 -20.65
C ASP A 152 -10.21 -1.39 -21.16
N ARG A 153 -10.88 -0.62 -20.30
CA ARG A 153 -11.29 0.77 -20.65
C ARG A 153 -10.07 1.64 -20.96
N LEU A 154 -8.97 1.49 -20.20
CA LEU A 154 -7.73 2.24 -20.47
C LEU A 154 -7.09 1.79 -21.77
N LYS A 155 -6.99 0.48 -22.04
CA LYS A 155 -6.46 -0.06 -23.32
C LYS A 155 -7.26 0.45 -24.50
N ASN A 156 -8.58 0.40 -24.43
CA ASN A 156 -9.46 0.88 -25.50
C ASN A 156 -9.31 2.40 -25.75
N LYS A 157 -9.04 3.18 -24.70
CA LYS A 157 -8.88 4.64 -24.81
C LYS A 157 -7.48 5.07 -25.29
N LEU A 158 -6.43 4.37 -24.88
CA LEU A 158 -5.04 4.81 -25.06
C LEU A 158 -4.25 3.93 -26.02
N GLY A 159 -4.77 2.77 -26.44
CA GLY A 159 -4.06 1.79 -27.25
C GLY A 159 -2.97 1.05 -26.46
N ARG A 160 -1.86 0.74 -27.13
CA ARG A 160 -0.68 0.12 -26.52
C ARG A 160 0.01 1.12 -25.61
N ILE A 161 0.31 0.73 -24.38
CA ILE A 161 0.82 1.65 -23.34
C ILE A 161 2.21 1.20 -22.87
N LEU A 162 3.19 2.13 -22.89
CA LEU A 162 4.39 2.07 -22.06
C LEU A 162 4.18 2.98 -20.85
N LEU A 163 4.26 2.41 -19.66
CA LEU A 163 3.96 3.11 -18.40
C LEU A 163 5.27 3.54 -17.72
N ILE A 164 5.41 4.83 -17.41
CA ILE A 164 6.50 5.38 -16.60
C ILE A 164 5.96 5.76 -15.23
N ASN A 165 6.44 5.12 -14.16
CA ASN A 165 6.12 5.50 -12.79
C ASN A 165 7.30 6.16 -12.11
N THR A 166 7.06 7.31 -11.46
CA THR A 166 8.09 8.07 -10.74
C THR A 166 8.05 7.80 -9.24
N ASN A 167 9.16 8.11 -8.55
CA ASN A 167 9.29 8.06 -7.10
C ASN A 167 10.17 9.22 -6.62
N ILE A 168 9.71 10.46 -6.86
CA ILE A 168 10.44 11.71 -6.61
C ILE A 168 9.64 12.57 -5.61
N GLY A 169 9.00 11.89 -4.66
CA GLY A 169 8.05 12.52 -3.74
C GLY A 169 8.67 13.42 -2.68
N GLY A 170 9.99 13.37 -2.47
CA GLY A 170 10.72 14.28 -1.59
C GLY A 170 10.98 15.63 -2.25
N LEU A 171 11.66 15.60 -3.38
CA LEU A 171 12.08 16.79 -4.14
C LEU A 171 10.91 17.47 -4.86
N ASN A 172 10.06 16.69 -5.55
CA ASN A 172 8.92 17.20 -6.31
C ASN A 172 7.61 17.17 -5.50
N SER A 173 7.66 17.33 -4.19
CA SER A 173 6.47 17.22 -3.32
C SER A 173 5.45 18.34 -3.57
N ALA A 174 4.19 17.99 -3.72
CA ALA A 174 3.07 18.93 -3.83
C ALA A 174 2.70 19.60 -2.48
N LYS A 175 3.26 19.14 -1.36
CA LYS A 175 2.84 19.60 -0.02
C LYS A 175 3.91 20.37 0.72
N LYS A 176 5.17 20.00 0.59
CA LYS A 176 6.28 20.52 1.41
C LYS A 176 7.55 20.62 0.56
N SER A 177 8.48 21.50 0.92
CA SER A 177 9.82 21.47 0.35
C SER A 177 10.58 20.23 0.84
N TYR A 178 11.68 19.90 0.16
CA TYR A 178 12.56 18.79 0.57
C TYR A 178 13.06 19.01 2.01
N GLU A 179 13.52 20.21 2.32
CA GLU A 179 14.03 20.59 3.65
C GLU A 179 12.94 20.47 4.73
N ALA A 180 11.69 20.81 4.42
CA ALA A 180 10.57 20.67 5.34
C ALA A 180 10.21 19.19 5.58
N ASN A 181 10.39 18.34 4.57
CA ASN A 181 10.25 16.87 4.72
C ASN A 181 11.34 16.34 5.67
N ILE A 182 12.61 16.70 5.44
CA ILE A 182 13.73 16.26 6.31
C ILE A 182 13.54 16.76 7.74
N LYS A 183 13.16 18.03 7.96
CA LYS A 183 12.82 18.55 9.30
C LYS A 183 11.73 17.73 9.97
N GLY A 184 10.75 17.24 9.21
CA GLY A 184 9.71 16.35 9.71
C GLY A 184 10.26 15.02 10.19
N LEU A 185 11.13 14.38 9.40
CA LEU A 185 11.77 13.10 9.77
C LEU A 185 12.67 13.24 11.01
N VAL A 186 13.40 14.34 11.13
CA VAL A 186 14.21 14.65 12.33
C VAL A 186 13.33 14.83 13.57
N ARG A 187 12.26 15.64 13.46
CA ARG A 187 11.33 15.84 14.56
C ARG A 187 10.67 14.55 15.03
N ASP A 188 10.35 13.66 14.09
CA ASP A 188 9.71 12.37 14.37
C ASP A 188 10.74 11.29 14.84
N GLY A 189 12.03 11.66 15.00
CA GLY A 189 13.11 10.78 15.49
C GLY A 189 13.56 9.71 14.50
N ARG A 190 13.21 9.84 13.22
CA ARG A 190 13.55 8.86 12.16
C ARG A 190 14.93 9.08 11.55
N ILE A 191 15.44 10.31 11.65
CA ILE A 191 16.73 10.75 11.16
C ILE A 191 17.36 11.65 12.24
N ASP A 192 18.64 11.43 12.52
CA ASP A 192 19.45 12.30 13.37
C ASP A 192 20.61 12.87 12.55
N LEU A 193 20.48 14.12 12.13
CA LEU A 193 21.51 14.79 11.30
C LEU A 193 22.88 14.98 12.01
N ARG A 194 23.00 14.68 13.30
CA ARG A 194 24.30 14.63 13.99
C ARG A 194 25.08 13.37 13.60
N ARG A 195 24.40 12.31 13.16
CA ARG A 195 25.00 11.04 12.70
C ARG A 195 25.42 11.19 11.23
N GLU A 196 26.65 10.77 10.92
CA GLU A 196 27.17 10.81 9.55
C GLU A 196 26.38 9.92 8.59
N GLU A 197 25.99 8.75 9.04
CA GLU A 197 25.16 7.81 8.25
C GLU A 197 23.86 8.45 7.80
N ASP A 198 23.16 9.18 8.68
CA ASP A 198 21.89 9.81 8.37
C ASP A 198 22.07 11.02 7.43
N ARG A 199 23.15 11.78 7.57
CA ARG A 199 23.50 12.85 6.61
C ARG A 199 23.79 12.26 5.24
N THR A 200 24.58 11.19 5.19
CA THR A 200 24.91 10.48 3.94
C THR A 200 23.64 9.97 3.26
N PHE A 201 22.73 9.34 4.01
CA PHE A 201 21.45 8.87 3.50
C PHE A 201 20.59 10.01 2.92
N VAL A 202 20.45 11.12 3.63
CA VAL A 202 19.67 12.30 3.18
C VAL A 202 20.27 12.92 1.91
N ASN A 203 21.60 13.08 1.86
CA ASN A 203 22.28 13.66 0.70
C ASN A 203 22.21 12.74 -0.52
N ALA A 204 22.39 11.42 -0.32
CA ALA A 204 22.26 10.45 -1.39
C ALA A 204 20.81 10.39 -1.92
N GLY A 205 19.82 10.44 -1.03
CA GLY A 205 18.41 10.49 -1.43
C GLY A 205 18.08 11.71 -2.27
N ARG A 206 18.61 12.89 -1.90
CA ARG A 206 18.42 14.12 -2.67
C ARG A 206 19.06 14.03 -4.06
N ALA A 207 20.33 13.66 -4.13
CA ALA A 207 21.04 13.52 -5.41
C ALA A 207 20.38 12.50 -6.33
N TRP A 208 19.88 11.39 -5.76
CA TRP A 208 19.15 10.36 -6.49
C TRP A 208 17.83 10.90 -7.05
N GLU A 209 17.03 11.63 -6.27
CA GLU A 209 15.79 12.24 -6.77
C GLU A 209 16.05 13.31 -7.83
N GLU A 210 17.12 14.12 -7.71
CA GLU A 210 17.54 15.11 -8.69
C GLU A 210 17.91 14.45 -10.03
N ALA A 211 18.72 13.38 -10.00
CA ALA A 211 19.09 12.62 -11.20
C ALA A 211 17.86 11.98 -11.86
N ASN A 212 16.96 11.37 -11.08
CA ASN A 212 15.73 10.80 -11.60
C ASN A 212 14.83 11.83 -12.26
N LEU A 213 14.65 13.01 -11.63
CA LEU A 213 13.81 14.06 -12.19
C LEU A 213 14.38 14.60 -13.53
N ALA A 214 15.69 14.75 -13.61
CA ALA A 214 16.35 15.21 -14.81
C ALA A 214 16.21 14.22 -15.98
N ALA A 215 16.20 12.91 -15.69
CA ALA A 215 16.16 11.86 -16.70
C ALA A 215 14.75 11.53 -17.27
N ILE A 216 13.67 11.90 -16.55
CA ILE A 216 12.31 11.50 -16.96
C ILE A 216 11.90 12.08 -18.33
N ALA A 217 12.13 13.38 -18.56
CA ALA A 217 11.69 14.00 -19.81
C ALA A 217 12.52 13.54 -21.05
N PRO A 218 13.85 13.42 -20.97
CA PRO A 218 14.66 12.82 -22.03
C PRO A 218 14.20 11.38 -22.35
N LEU A 219 14.06 10.53 -21.33
CA LEU A 219 13.58 9.17 -21.50
C LEU A 219 12.19 9.13 -22.18
N ALA A 220 11.23 9.93 -21.73
CA ALA A 220 9.89 9.94 -22.29
C ALA A 220 9.90 10.32 -23.79
N ARG A 221 10.72 11.31 -24.21
CA ARG A 221 10.88 11.68 -25.62
C ARG A 221 11.53 10.57 -26.42
N ARG A 222 12.57 9.95 -25.88
CA ARG A 222 13.25 8.83 -26.53
C ARG A 222 12.29 7.65 -26.76
N LEU A 223 11.44 7.34 -25.79
CA LEU A 223 10.40 6.31 -25.95
C LEU A 223 9.33 6.69 -26.98
N VAL A 224 8.96 7.96 -27.09
CA VAL A 224 8.05 8.45 -28.14
C VAL A 224 8.66 8.22 -29.54
N GLU A 225 9.95 8.47 -29.72
CA GLU A 225 10.65 8.27 -31.01
C GLU A 225 10.75 6.78 -31.38
N GLU A 226 11.15 5.95 -30.41
CA GLU A 226 11.47 4.54 -30.64
C GLU A 226 10.24 3.61 -30.70
N PHE A 227 9.12 4.03 -30.10
CA PHE A 227 7.87 3.26 -30.03
C PHE A 227 6.69 4.04 -30.63
N PRO A 228 6.65 4.23 -31.98
CA PRO A 228 5.65 5.05 -32.65
C PRO A 228 4.21 4.56 -32.44
N ASP A 229 3.99 3.28 -32.21
CA ASP A 229 2.66 2.68 -32.02
C ASP A 229 2.18 2.66 -30.55
N HIS A 230 2.98 3.21 -29.62
CA HIS A 230 2.63 3.24 -28.21
C HIS A 230 2.28 4.65 -27.71
N THR A 231 1.37 4.70 -26.78
CA THR A 231 1.15 5.87 -25.93
C THR A 231 2.07 5.78 -24.71
N ILE A 232 2.90 6.79 -24.51
CA ILE A 232 3.74 6.89 -23.32
C ILE A 232 2.90 7.52 -22.20
N VAL A 233 2.67 6.78 -21.12
CA VAL A 233 1.94 7.28 -19.95
C VAL A 233 2.94 7.54 -18.83
N LEU A 234 3.07 8.79 -18.45
CA LEU A 234 3.80 9.19 -17.24
C LEU A 234 2.81 9.29 -16.08
N ARG A 235 3.00 8.44 -15.07
CA ARG A 235 2.16 8.38 -13.88
C ARG A 235 2.96 8.80 -12.64
N PRO A 236 2.92 10.11 -12.28
CA PRO A 236 3.63 10.61 -11.10
C PRO A 236 3.09 10.00 -9.81
N HIS A 237 3.98 9.82 -8.81
CA HIS A 237 3.57 9.41 -7.47
C HIS A 237 2.50 10.37 -6.90
N PRO A 238 1.51 9.91 -6.13
CA PRO A 238 0.41 10.75 -5.63
C PRO A 238 0.82 11.99 -4.81
N THR A 239 2.03 12.01 -4.28
CA THR A 239 2.56 13.15 -3.52
C THR A 239 3.29 14.19 -4.38
N GLU A 240 3.54 13.89 -5.66
CA GLU A 240 4.30 14.74 -6.57
C GLU A 240 3.44 15.84 -7.22
N LYS A 241 4.10 16.92 -7.67
CA LYS A 241 3.51 17.99 -8.46
C LYS A 241 3.43 17.55 -9.93
N ILE A 242 2.22 17.49 -10.49
CA ILE A 242 2.01 17.19 -11.91
C ILE A 242 2.56 18.29 -12.80
N GLU A 243 2.40 19.54 -12.39
CA GLU A 243 2.79 20.72 -13.12
C GLU A 243 4.28 20.75 -13.49
N THR A 244 5.11 20.06 -12.71
CA THR A 244 6.55 19.92 -13.01
C THR A 244 6.73 19.12 -14.30
N TYR A 245 6.03 18.02 -14.45
CA TYR A 245 6.11 17.17 -15.64
C TYR A 245 5.43 17.78 -16.86
N GLU A 246 4.33 18.51 -16.68
CA GLU A 246 3.67 19.27 -17.74
C GLU A 246 4.60 20.34 -18.34
N LYS A 247 5.42 20.99 -17.50
CA LYS A 247 6.45 21.94 -17.96
C LYS A 247 7.58 21.25 -18.72
N LEU A 248 8.11 20.13 -18.16
CA LEU A 248 9.23 19.38 -18.74
C LEU A 248 8.88 18.74 -20.08
N LEU A 249 7.63 18.33 -20.27
CA LEU A 249 7.13 17.63 -21.45
C LEU A 249 6.20 18.51 -22.31
N ARG A 250 6.33 19.84 -22.17
CA ARG A 250 5.53 20.77 -22.97
C ARG A 250 5.75 20.54 -24.48
N GLY A 251 4.65 20.42 -25.21
CA GLY A 251 4.64 20.16 -26.66
C GLY A 251 4.68 18.69 -27.05
N GLU A 252 4.96 17.78 -26.12
CA GLU A 252 4.99 16.35 -26.38
C GLU A 252 3.59 15.74 -26.29
N LYS A 253 2.90 15.64 -27.45
CA LYS A 253 1.48 15.23 -27.52
C LYS A 253 1.25 13.74 -27.25
N ARG A 254 2.26 12.89 -27.49
CA ARG A 254 2.17 11.44 -27.31
C ARG A 254 2.49 10.98 -25.89
N VAL A 255 2.98 11.89 -25.02
CA VAL A 255 3.11 11.63 -23.59
C VAL A 255 1.85 12.09 -22.88
N LYS A 256 1.22 11.20 -22.14
CA LYS A 256 0.04 11.49 -21.31
C LYS A 256 0.44 11.46 -19.86
N ILE A 257 0.23 12.58 -19.15
CA ILE A 257 0.50 12.68 -17.70
C ILE A 257 -0.80 12.40 -16.96
N LEU A 258 -0.93 11.19 -16.39
CA LEU A 258 -2.17 10.68 -15.78
C LEU A 258 -1.85 9.99 -14.45
N ARG A 259 -2.76 10.07 -13.48
CA ARG A 259 -2.49 9.52 -12.14
C ARG A 259 -3.72 8.93 -11.45
N GLU A 260 -4.86 8.93 -12.10
CA GLU A 260 -6.13 8.48 -11.55
C GLU A 260 -6.15 6.96 -11.35
N GLY A 261 -6.91 6.51 -10.37
CA GLY A 261 -7.16 5.10 -10.10
C GLY A 261 -6.00 4.32 -9.47
N PRO A 262 -6.23 3.04 -9.18
CA PRO A 262 -5.23 2.13 -8.60
C PRO A 262 -4.07 1.84 -9.56
N ALA A 263 -2.86 1.61 -9.01
CA ALA A 263 -1.69 1.25 -9.82
C ALA A 263 -1.89 -0.05 -10.59
N ALA A 264 -2.54 -1.04 -9.98
CA ALA A 264 -2.82 -2.33 -10.60
C ALA A 264 -3.59 -2.23 -11.94
N VAL A 265 -4.53 -1.28 -12.04
CA VAL A 265 -5.28 -1.01 -13.29
C VAL A 265 -4.32 -0.57 -14.41
N TRP A 266 -3.40 0.36 -14.09
CA TRP A 266 -2.43 0.85 -15.05
C TRP A 266 -1.40 -0.21 -15.45
N LEU A 267 -0.96 -1.03 -14.49
CA LEU A 267 -0.06 -2.16 -14.75
C LEU A 267 -0.71 -3.17 -15.68
N LEU A 268 -1.95 -3.58 -15.41
CA LEU A 268 -2.69 -4.51 -16.28
C LEU A 268 -3.03 -3.92 -17.65
N ALA A 269 -3.15 -2.60 -17.77
CA ALA A 269 -3.40 -1.92 -19.04
C ALA A 269 -2.13 -1.72 -19.88
N SER A 270 -0.94 -1.71 -19.27
CA SER A 270 0.32 -1.46 -19.95
C SER A 270 1.01 -2.75 -20.41
N GLU A 271 1.85 -2.65 -21.42
CA GLU A 271 2.69 -3.76 -21.90
C GLU A 271 4.02 -3.83 -21.15
N LEU A 272 4.49 -2.71 -20.60
CA LEU A 272 5.73 -2.60 -19.87
C LEU A 272 5.68 -1.46 -18.86
N LEU A 273 6.18 -1.72 -17.65
CA LEU A 273 6.46 -0.70 -16.66
C LEU A 273 7.92 -0.26 -16.73
N ILE A 274 8.17 1.05 -16.81
CA ILE A 274 9.48 1.66 -16.59
C ILE A 274 9.42 2.50 -15.34
N HIS A 275 10.39 2.40 -14.43
CA HIS A 275 10.34 3.12 -13.17
C HIS A 275 11.73 3.48 -12.64
N THR A 276 11.80 4.48 -11.75
CA THR A 276 13.00 4.88 -11.04
C THR A 276 12.94 4.42 -9.58
N SER A 277 13.03 3.09 -9.35
CA SER A 277 12.90 2.44 -8.04
C SER A 277 11.56 2.72 -7.33
N CYS A 278 10.44 2.67 -8.08
CA CYS A 278 9.10 2.82 -7.53
C CYS A 278 8.58 1.49 -6.96
N THR A 279 7.86 1.54 -5.83
CA THR A 279 7.25 0.36 -5.20
C THR A 279 6.21 -0.35 -6.07
N THR A 280 5.67 0.30 -7.10
CA THR A 280 4.77 -0.33 -8.07
C THR A 280 5.41 -1.47 -8.87
N ALA A 281 6.74 -1.57 -8.90
CA ALA A 281 7.42 -2.73 -9.48
C ALA A 281 7.15 -4.03 -8.73
N THR A 282 6.93 -3.97 -7.40
CA THR A 282 6.52 -5.14 -6.63
C THR A 282 5.12 -5.60 -6.99
N GLU A 283 4.20 -4.65 -7.27
CA GLU A 283 2.86 -4.94 -7.77
C GLU A 283 2.92 -5.46 -9.22
N ALA A 284 3.79 -4.90 -10.06
CA ALA A 284 4.01 -5.38 -11.44
C ALA A 284 4.48 -6.83 -11.44
N PHE A 285 5.46 -7.17 -10.60
CA PHE A 285 5.96 -8.54 -10.47
C PHE A 285 4.85 -9.51 -10.03
N ALA A 286 4.03 -9.12 -9.03
CA ALA A 286 2.90 -9.93 -8.57
C ALA A 286 1.80 -10.11 -9.64
N LEU A 287 1.70 -9.19 -10.60
CA LEU A 287 0.77 -9.24 -11.73
C LEU A 287 1.36 -9.92 -12.97
N ASP A 288 2.57 -10.47 -12.89
CA ASP A 288 3.32 -11.01 -14.04
C ASP A 288 3.60 -9.96 -15.14
N GLN A 289 3.62 -8.67 -14.81
CA GLN A 289 3.90 -7.59 -15.71
C GLN A 289 5.41 -7.31 -15.78
N PRO A 290 6.01 -7.22 -16.98
CA PRO A 290 7.42 -6.91 -17.12
C PRO A 290 7.72 -5.49 -16.64
N SER A 291 8.91 -5.31 -16.06
CA SER A 291 9.34 -4.00 -15.59
C SER A 291 10.83 -3.76 -15.78
N ILE A 292 11.17 -2.50 -16.07
CA ILE A 292 12.55 -2.00 -16.17
C ILE A 292 12.76 -0.96 -15.07
N CYS A 293 13.78 -1.17 -14.24
CA CYS A 293 14.27 -0.19 -13.29
C CYS A 293 15.35 0.68 -13.94
N PHE A 294 15.02 1.91 -14.27
CA PHE A 294 15.97 2.88 -14.79
C PHE A 294 16.78 3.48 -13.65
N GLN A 295 18.03 3.07 -13.51
CA GLN A 295 18.99 3.58 -12.54
C GLN A 295 19.80 4.71 -13.18
N THR A 296 19.33 5.95 -13.02
CA THR A 296 19.86 7.14 -13.69
C THR A 296 21.26 7.55 -13.24
N SER A 297 21.69 7.08 -12.08
CA SER A 297 23.01 7.33 -11.50
C SER A 297 23.36 6.30 -10.45
N PRO A 298 24.65 6.02 -10.18
CA PRO A 298 25.04 5.21 -9.04
C PRO A 298 24.53 5.81 -7.74
N SER A 299 23.83 5.04 -6.91
CA SER A 299 23.31 5.52 -5.63
C SER A 299 23.09 4.36 -4.65
N LEU A 300 23.36 4.62 -3.36
CA LEU A 300 23.00 3.70 -2.28
C LEU A 300 21.48 3.50 -2.16
N MET A 301 20.67 4.42 -2.75
CA MET A 301 19.22 4.31 -2.77
C MET A 301 18.72 3.11 -3.58
N HIS A 302 19.50 2.57 -4.51
CA HIS A 302 19.14 1.36 -5.25
C HIS A 302 19.03 0.14 -4.34
N ASN A 303 19.85 0.06 -3.29
CA ASN A 303 19.79 -1.01 -2.29
C ASN A 303 18.68 -0.80 -1.25
N TYR A 304 18.16 0.43 -1.17
CA TYR A 304 17.07 0.75 -0.25
C TYR A 304 15.73 0.18 -0.71
N PHE A 305 15.48 0.18 -2.03
CA PHE A 305 14.21 -0.25 -2.62
C PHE A 305 14.30 -1.67 -3.17
N LEU A 306 13.28 -2.48 -2.90
CA LEU A 306 13.11 -3.84 -3.42
C LEU A 306 12.85 -3.88 -4.94
N SER A 307 12.37 -2.78 -5.49
CA SER A 307 11.92 -2.68 -6.87
C SER A 307 13.00 -3.01 -7.92
N GLY A 308 14.27 -2.70 -7.63
CA GLY A 308 15.39 -3.06 -8.49
C GLY A 308 15.60 -4.57 -8.61
N ASP A 309 15.46 -5.30 -7.48
CA ASP A 309 15.65 -6.75 -7.43
C ASP A 309 14.55 -7.54 -8.18
N LEU A 310 13.43 -6.88 -8.50
CA LEU A 310 12.26 -7.46 -9.17
C LEU A 310 12.07 -6.98 -10.60
N SER A 311 13.06 -6.28 -11.17
CA SER A 311 12.97 -5.66 -12.49
C SER A 311 14.25 -5.90 -13.29
N GLU A 312 14.17 -5.74 -14.62
CA GLU A 312 15.35 -5.60 -15.43
C GLU A 312 16.04 -4.25 -15.15
N ILE A 313 17.37 -4.26 -15.01
CA ILE A 313 18.11 -3.02 -14.69
C ILE A 313 18.63 -2.38 -16.00
N ALA A 314 18.41 -1.07 -16.13
CA ALA A 314 18.97 -0.25 -17.21
C ALA A 314 19.62 1.02 -16.63
N ASN A 315 20.85 1.35 -17.11
CA ASN A 315 21.64 2.47 -16.58
C ASN A 315 21.74 3.65 -17.56
N SER A 316 21.11 3.55 -18.73
CA SER A 316 21.03 4.60 -19.73
C SER A 316 19.70 4.53 -20.49
N GLU A 317 19.32 5.61 -21.16
CA GLU A 317 18.13 5.65 -22.01
C GLU A 317 18.19 4.60 -23.12
N ASP A 318 19.35 4.43 -23.76
CA ASP A 318 19.56 3.40 -24.79
C ASP A 318 19.40 1.98 -24.22
N ALA A 319 19.88 1.74 -23.00
CA ALA A 319 19.68 0.46 -22.33
C ALA A 319 18.19 0.21 -22.00
N VAL A 320 17.43 1.24 -21.61
CA VAL A 320 15.97 1.14 -21.42
C VAL A 320 15.30 0.79 -22.74
N VAL A 321 15.63 1.48 -23.84
CA VAL A 321 15.05 1.24 -25.17
C VAL A 321 15.35 -0.17 -25.65
N ASN A 322 16.61 -0.63 -25.56
CA ASN A 322 17.00 -1.96 -26.00
C ASN A 322 16.27 -3.05 -25.23
N LYS A 323 16.26 -2.96 -23.87
CA LYS A 323 15.51 -3.90 -23.03
C LYS A 323 14.01 -3.86 -23.30
N ALA A 324 13.44 -2.69 -23.54
CA ALA A 324 12.03 -2.57 -23.89
C ALA A 324 11.72 -3.28 -25.22
N LYS A 325 12.58 -3.15 -26.25
CA LYS A 325 12.44 -3.87 -27.51
C LYS A 325 12.54 -5.39 -27.33
N GLU A 326 13.50 -5.85 -26.53
CA GLU A 326 13.67 -7.27 -26.21
C GLU A 326 12.42 -7.83 -25.50
N ILE A 327 11.93 -7.17 -24.45
CA ILE A 327 10.76 -7.58 -23.68
C ILE A 327 9.50 -7.59 -24.57
N LEU A 328 9.25 -6.53 -25.33
CA LEU A 328 8.09 -6.42 -26.23
C LEU A 328 8.18 -7.40 -27.41
N GLY A 329 9.38 -7.83 -27.79
CA GLY A 329 9.65 -8.89 -28.72
C GLY A 329 9.47 -10.32 -28.18
N GLY A 330 9.10 -10.44 -26.88
CA GLY A 330 8.84 -11.73 -26.24
C GLY A 330 10.08 -12.38 -25.60
N ALA A 331 11.20 -11.68 -25.50
CA ALA A 331 12.37 -12.21 -24.80
C ALA A 331 12.10 -12.31 -23.29
N VAL A 332 12.41 -13.46 -22.71
CA VAL A 332 12.27 -13.72 -21.28
C VAL A 332 13.56 -14.32 -20.73
N ASP A 333 14.22 -13.62 -19.81
CA ASP A 333 15.32 -14.18 -19.03
C ASP A 333 14.75 -15.07 -17.91
N LYS A 334 14.75 -16.39 -18.14
CA LYS A 334 14.23 -17.38 -17.19
C LYS A 334 15.01 -17.41 -15.88
N ASP A 335 16.33 -17.24 -15.93
CA ASP A 335 17.18 -17.28 -14.75
C ASP A 335 16.97 -16.04 -13.88
N ALA A 336 16.87 -14.87 -14.50
CA ALA A 336 16.47 -13.64 -13.79
C ALA A 336 15.10 -13.80 -13.13
N LYS A 337 14.10 -14.34 -13.85
CA LYS A 337 12.75 -14.55 -13.31
C LYS A 337 12.73 -15.52 -12.12
N ILE A 338 13.52 -16.57 -12.12
CA ILE A 338 13.68 -17.50 -10.99
C ILE A 338 14.26 -16.74 -9.77
N LYS A 339 15.33 -15.99 -9.94
CA LYS A 339 15.95 -15.20 -8.87
C LYS A 339 14.98 -14.17 -8.29
N GLN A 340 14.28 -13.44 -9.16
CA GLN A 340 13.26 -12.48 -8.76
C GLN A 340 12.13 -13.13 -7.97
N SER A 341 11.68 -14.33 -8.38
CA SER A 341 10.65 -15.10 -7.67
C SER A 341 11.11 -15.52 -6.27
N LEU A 342 12.35 -15.95 -6.10
CA LEU A 342 12.91 -16.25 -4.78
C LEU A 342 12.96 -15.02 -3.88
N VAL A 343 13.40 -13.88 -4.42
CA VAL A 343 13.38 -12.61 -3.69
C VAL A 343 11.95 -12.25 -3.30
N PHE A 344 11.02 -12.25 -4.23
CA PHE A 344 9.63 -11.87 -4.00
C PHE A 344 8.97 -12.74 -2.91
N ASN A 345 9.09 -14.05 -3.00
CA ASN A 345 8.50 -15.00 -2.04
C ASN A 345 9.04 -14.84 -0.62
N ASN A 346 10.31 -14.42 -0.46
CA ASN A 346 10.88 -14.10 0.85
C ASN A 346 10.29 -12.82 1.47
N PHE A 347 9.85 -11.88 0.63
CA PHE A 347 9.25 -10.62 1.10
C PHE A 347 7.74 -10.71 1.26
N PHE A 348 7.04 -11.48 0.41
CA PHE A 348 5.59 -11.50 0.33
C PHE A 348 5.04 -12.92 0.53
N ALA A 349 4.43 -13.15 1.67
CA ALA A 349 3.71 -14.40 1.94
C ALA A 349 2.29 -14.37 1.31
N ALA A 350 1.57 -15.49 1.40
CA ALA A 350 0.20 -15.66 0.90
C ALA A 350 0.07 -15.52 -0.63
N GLN A 351 1.12 -15.87 -1.39
CA GLN A 351 1.05 -15.88 -2.86
C GLN A 351 0.25 -17.08 -3.40
N SER A 352 0.01 -18.08 -2.56
CA SER A 352 -0.84 -19.25 -2.82
C SER A 352 -1.51 -19.72 -1.52
N GLY A 353 -2.50 -20.62 -1.65
CA GLY A 353 -3.27 -21.11 -0.49
C GLY A 353 -4.14 -20.02 0.13
N PRO A 354 -4.40 -20.05 1.45
CA PRO A 354 -5.26 -19.07 2.12
C PRO A 354 -4.79 -17.63 1.90
N LEU A 355 -5.74 -16.73 1.65
CA LEU A 355 -5.50 -15.29 1.47
C LEU A 355 -4.93 -14.65 2.74
N ALA A 356 -4.18 -13.57 2.61
CA ALA A 356 -3.72 -12.81 3.77
C ALA A 356 -4.90 -12.30 4.61
N ALA A 357 -5.98 -11.86 3.96
CA ALA A 357 -7.21 -11.44 4.62
C ALA A 357 -7.85 -12.57 5.44
N GLU A 358 -7.88 -13.79 4.91
CA GLU A 358 -8.39 -14.98 5.60
C GLU A 358 -7.55 -15.32 6.84
N ARG A 359 -6.21 -15.32 6.72
CA ARG A 359 -5.29 -15.57 7.84
C ARG A 359 -5.47 -14.56 8.97
N ILE A 360 -5.65 -13.27 8.62
CA ILE A 360 -5.89 -12.19 9.60
C ILE A 360 -7.24 -12.37 10.28
N ALA A 361 -8.30 -12.69 9.52
CA ALA A 361 -9.63 -12.92 10.07
C ALA A 361 -9.67 -14.14 11.01
N HIS A 362 -8.99 -15.22 10.62
CA HIS A 362 -8.84 -16.42 11.47
C HIS A 362 -8.13 -16.09 12.79
N TYR A 363 -7.01 -15.34 12.74
CA TYR A 363 -6.37 -14.85 13.96
C TYR A 363 -7.32 -14.02 14.82
N ALA A 364 -8.03 -13.07 14.22
CA ALA A 364 -8.96 -12.20 14.94
C ALA A 364 -10.07 -13.01 15.64
N ALA A 365 -10.63 -14.02 14.96
CA ALA A 365 -11.63 -14.90 15.53
C ALA A 365 -11.08 -15.72 16.69
N SER A 366 -9.94 -16.36 16.52
CA SER A 366 -9.27 -17.14 17.58
C SER A 366 -8.93 -16.27 18.79
N ALA A 367 -8.37 -15.09 18.54
CA ALA A 367 -7.98 -14.16 19.58
C ALA A 367 -9.19 -13.64 20.38
N LEU A 368 -10.31 -13.39 19.74
CA LEU A 368 -11.53 -12.86 20.39
C LEU A 368 -12.36 -13.95 21.05
N SER A 369 -12.33 -15.20 20.57
CA SER A 369 -13.04 -16.36 21.19
C SER A 369 -12.38 -16.82 22.49
N ALA A 370 -11.07 -16.72 22.61
CA ALA A 370 -10.33 -17.18 23.77
C ALA A 370 -10.62 -16.41 25.08
N ARG A 371 -11.34 -15.28 25.01
CA ARG A 371 -11.80 -14.53 26.18
C ARG A 371 -13.28 -14.19 26.01
N HIS A 372 -14.14 -14.95 26.68
CA HIS A 372 -15.53 -14.52 26.91
C HIS A 372 -15.48 -13.14 27.59
N VAL A 373 -15.82 -12.08 26.85
CA VAL A 373 -16.11 -10.78 27.45
C VAL A 373 -17.50 -10.89 28.08
N GLU A 374 -17.53 -11.28 29.35
CA GLU A 374 -18.75 -11.21 30.15
C GLU A 374 -19.30 -9.79 30.13
N GLY A 375 -20.57 -9.62 29.81
CA GLY A 375 -21.32 -8.40 30.06
C GLY A 375 -21.11 -7.25 29.09
N SER A 376 -20.96 -7.49 27.78
CA SER A 376 -21.17 -6.40 26.80
C SER A 376 -22.64 -5.99 26.83
N PRO A 377 -22.96 -4.73 27.24
CA PRO A 377 -24.32 -4.23 27.06
C PRO A 377 -24.71 -4.33 25.59
N THR A 378 -26.00 -4.58 25.33
CA THR A 378 -26.53 -4.59 23.95
C THR A 378 -26.20 -3.27 23.29
N TRP A 379 -25.10 -3.26 22.54
CA TRP A 379 -24.64 -2.07 21.87
C TRP A 379 -25.52 -1.77 20.66
N LYS A 380 -26.09 -0.57 20.65
CA LYS A 380 -26.84 -0.08 19.48
C LYS A 380 -25.94 0.88 18.69
N PRO A 381 -25.32 0.44 17.59
CA PRO A 381 -24.33 1.23 16.85
C PRO A 381 -24.78 2.67 16.54
N GLY A 382 -26.05 2.86 16.16
CA GLY A 382 -26.58 4.17 15.77
C GLY A 382 -26.64 5.23 16.87
N LEU A 383 -26.47 4.87 18.16
CA LEU A 383 -26.51 5.83 19.28
C LEU A 383 -25.17 6.55 19.49
N PHE A 384 -24.06 5.95 19.10
CA PHE A 384 -22.72 6.44 19.40
C PHE A 384 -22.06 7.24 18.29
N PHE A 385 -22.49 7.09 17.04
CA PHE A 385 -21.91 7.76 15.89
C PHE A 385 -22.65 9.03 15.47
N ARG A 386 -23.32 9.71 16.38
CA ARG A 386 -24.10 10.94 16.12
C ARG A 386 -23.25 12.17 15.76
N ARG A 387 -21.93 12.11 15.91
CA ARG A 387 -21.05 13.23 15.55
C ARG A 387 -20.92 13.33 14.04
N LYS A 388 -21.44 14.40 13.47
CA LYS A 388 -21.22 14.74 12.06
C LYS A 388 -19.72 14.92 11.80
N TRP A 389 -19.28 14.39 10.68
CA TRP A 389 -17.93 14.59 10.20
C TRP A 389 -17.91 15.81 9.29
N PHE A 390 -17.07 16.79 9.62
CA PHE A 390 -16.81 17.96 8.79
C PHE A 390 -15.40 17.83 8.21
N PRO A 391 -15.22 17.07 7.13
CA PRO A 391 -13.90 16.81 6.56
C PRO A 391 -13.36 18.04 5.85
N SER A 392 -12.05 18.27 6.00
CA SER A 392 -11.32 19.21 5.14
C SER A 392 -11.38 18.76 3.66
N LYS A 393 -11.08 19.68 2.72
CA LYS A 393 -10.96 19.31 1.29
C LYS A 393 -10.01 18.11 1.06
N PHE A 394 -8.89 18.09 1.78
CA PHE A 394 -7.93 16.99 1.74
C PHE A 394 -8.53 15.66 2.23
N GLN A 395 -9.21 15.68 3.38
CA GLN A 395 -9.85 14.47 3.94
C GLN A 395 -10.95 13.91 3.02
N LYS A 396 -11.77 14.78 2.39
CA LYS A 396 -12.78 14.37 1.40
C LYS A 396 -12.15 13.67 0.20
N ARG A 397 -10.97 14.13 -0.23
CA ARG A 397 -10.25 13.54 -1.36
C ARG A 397 -9.71 12.15 -1.06
N ILE A 398 -9.16 11.94 0.14
CA ILE A 398 -8.55 10.65 0.51
C ILE A 398 -9.55 9.64 1.07
N PHE A 399 -10.65 10.12 1.64
CA PHE A 399 -11.75 9.31 2.13
C PHE A 399 -13.08 9.97 1.73
N PRO A 400 -13.66 9.63 0.58
CA PRO A 400 -14.95 10.16 0.16
C PRO A 400 -16.07 9.71 1.10
N LEU A 401 -17.17 10.43 1.09
CA LEU A 401 -18.38 10.04 1.82
C LEU A 401 -19.03 8.85 1.09
N LEU A 402 -18.69 7.65 1.52
CA LEU A 402 -19.29 6.42 1.01
C LEU A 402 -20.71 6.27 1.55
N SER A 403 -21.61 5.74 0.73
CA SER A 403 -22.94 5.32 1.13
C SER A 403 -22.94 3.86 1.60
N GLU A 404 -24.05 3.40 2.16
CA GLU A 404 -24.26 1.98 2.46
C GLU A 404 -24.32 1.16 1.18
N GLU A 405 -24.94 1.71 0.14
CA GLU A 405 -25.07 1.09 -1.18
C GLU A 405 -23.69 0.88 -1.86
N ASP A 406 -22.80 1.88 -1.76
CA ASP A 406 -21.43 1.76 -2.28
C ASP A 406 -20.70 0.55 -1.65
N LEU A 407 -20.81 0.38 -0.32
CA LEU A 407 -20.19 -0.74 0.36
C LEU A 407 -20.86 -2.08 0.04
N ARG A 408 -22.19 -2.11 -0.01
CA ARG A 408 -22.95 -3.30 -0.37
C ARG A 408 -22.58 -3.78 -1.77
N SER A 409 -22.57 -2.88 -2.74
CA SER A 409 -22.17 -3.18 -4.13
C SER A 409 -20.73 -3.73 -4.18
N ARG A 410 -19.82 -3.13 -3.41
CA ARG A 410 -18.43 -3.60 -3.36
C ARG A 410 -18.28 -4.97 -2.71
N LEU A 411 -19.02 -5.24 -1.64
CA LEU A 411 -19.03 -6.55 -1.00
C LEU A 411 -19.64 -7.63 -1.91
N LEU A 412 -20.70 -7.30 -2.68
CA LEU A 412 -21.26 -8.22 -3.68
C LEU A 412 -20.22 -8.62 -4.72
N ILE A 413 -19.46 -7.66 -5.25
CA ILE A 413 -18.36 -7.95 -6.19
C ILE A 413 -17.31 -8.87 -5.54
N LEU A 414 -16.91 -8.60 -4.31
CA LEU A 414 -15.92 -9.44 -3.61
C LEU A 414 -16.45 -10.85 -3.34
N CYS A 415 -17.71 -11.00 -2.90
CA CYS A 415 -18.34 -12.30 -2.68
C CYS A 415 -18.45 -13.12 -3.98
N SER A 416 -18.68 -12.47 -5.14
CA SER A 416 -18.73 -13.17 -6.42
C SER A 416 -17.39 -13.75 -6.90
N MET A 417 -16.29 -13.32 -6.27
CA MET A 417 -14.93 -13.77 -6.59
C MET A 417 -14.40 -14.87 -5.66
N ILE A 418 -15.11 -15.14 -4.56
CA ILE A 418 -14.66 -16.06 -3.51
C ILE A 418 -15.80 -17.05 -3.24
N ASP A 419 -15.56 -18.30 -3.55
CA ASP A 419 -16.55 -19.35 -3.36
C ASP A 419 -16.94 -19.55 -1.88
N GLY A 420 -18.22 -19.77 -1.64
CA GLY A 420 -18.74 -20.17 -0.33
C GLY A 420 -18.81 -19.06 0.72
N ILE A 421 -18.56 -17.79 0.38
CA ILE A 421 -18.72 -16.68 1.33
C ILE A 421 -20.13 -16.09 1.19
N PRO A 422 -20.93 -16.08 2.27
CA PRO A 422 -22.24 -15.43 2.26
C PRO A 422 -22.08 -13.89 2.22
N ILE A 423 -23.04 -13.23 1.60
CA ILE A 423 -23.09 -11.78 1.56
C ILE A 423 -23.44 -11.26 2.95
N PRO A 424 -22.57 -10.48 3.61
CA PRO A 424 -22.86 -9.95 4.94
C PRO A 424 -23.87 -8.80 4.88
N ASN A 425 -24.56 -8.58 6.00
CA ASN A 425 -25.34 -7.37 6.18
C ASN A 425 -24.42 -6.16 6.39
N VAL A 426 -24.79 -5.04 5.79
CA VAL A 426 -24.09 -3.76 5.96
C VAL A 426 -25.06 -2.71 6.44
N ARG A 427 -24.66 -1.94 7.43
CA ARG A 427 -25.42 -0.82 7.94
C ARG A 427 -24.49 0.38 8.16
N LYS A 428 -24.86 1.53 7.62
CA LYS A 428 -24.19 2.79 7.95
C LYS A 428 -24.54 3.18 9.39
N VAL A 429 -23.51 3.33 10.23
CA VAL A 429 -23.68 3.69 11.66
C VAL A 429 -23.24 5.11 11.95
N GLY A 430 -22.57 5.78 11.01
CA GLY A 430 -22.15 7.17 11.09
C GLY A 430 -21.51 7.63 9.79
N ASP A 431 -21.10 8.89 9.72
CA ASP A 431 -20.42 9.42 8.54
C ASP A 431 -19.12 8.67 8.29
N GLY A 432 -19.04 7.97 7.14
CA GLY A 432 -17.88 7.16 6.78
C GLY A 432 -17.59 6.00 7.74
N GLN A 433 -18.63 5.47 8.41
CA GLN A 433 -18.51 4.36 9.36
C GLN A 433 -19.62 3.34 9.13
N PHE A 434 -19.25 2.07 9.08
CA PHE A 434 -20.12 0.98 8.67
C PHE A 434 -19.98 -0.21 9.64
N HIS A 435 -21.10 -0.82 9.93
CA HIS A 435 -21.22 -2.07 10.64
C HIS A 435 -21.50 -3.16 9.63
N ILE A 436 -20.62 -4.17 9.58
CA ILE A 436 -20.71 -5.34 8.71
C ILE A 436 -20.85 -6.54 9.63
N HIS A 437 -21.92 -7.32 9.43
CA HIS A 437 -22.26 -8.40 10.36
C HIS A 437 -22.91 -9.57 9.62
N PRO A 438 -22.97 -10.77 10.23
CA PRO A 438 -23.62 -11.95 9.63
C PRO A 438 -25.05 -11.74 9.16
#